data_6f838cf045b3f8b1030395227e590aa1
#
_entry.id   6f838cf045b3f8b1030395227e590aa1
#
_cell.length_a   1.000
_cell.length_b   1.000
_cell.length_c   1.000
_cell.angle_alpha   90.00
_cell.angle_beta   90.00
_cell.angle_gamma   90.00
#
_symmetry.space_group_name_H-M   'P 1'
#
loop_
_entity.id
_entity.type
_entity.pdbx_description
1 polymer ?
#
loop_
_entity_poly.entity_id
_entity_poly.type
_entity_poly.pdbx_seq_one_letter_code
_entity_poly.pdbx_strand_id
1 'polypeptide(L)'
;IAATGYVRVPAAAHQTAPPQGVDAWREGMSQRIAERVSGPSAPYLRALALGDTRALDDAAWATLRATGLSHLIAISGFHVGLVAAFFALLVAGVWRWQPRLGTLLPRLHAASIAALLGAAAYAVVAGLALPTVRTVLMIAVVALVRVLRRRASTAHILALALLAVLLWDPLSVLVAGFWLSFAGVTWLVWCLPSDDRAIVRGFLSAQTVATVGLLPLTVSLFGQASLVGPFANLVAIPWWTFVVVPLCLVGTALEAIYPGAGVWAWQLAGWCFELTWPGFVWLGRTTVALWWVPESDGVALIAALLGAFW
;
A
#
# COMPACT_ATOMS: atom_id res chain seq x y z
N ILE A 1 14.20 14.66 1.35
CA ILE A 1 15.13 13.61 1.82
C ILE A 1 15.37 13.90 3.29
N ALA A 2 14.85 13.06 4.18
CA ALA A 2 15.37 13.03 5.53
C ALA A 2 16.84 12.62 5.42
N ALA A 3 17.73 13.42 5.98
CA ALA A 3 19.14 13.08 6.03
C ALA A 3 19.29 11.74 6.76
N THR A 4 19.83 10.74 6.09
CA THR A 4 20.25 9.50 6.76
C THR A 4 21.57 9.80 7.45
N GLY A 5 21.54 9.77 8.76
CA GLY A 5 22.71 9.98 9.61
C GLY A 5 22.79 8.90 10.67
N TYR A 6 24.01 8.57 11.10
CA TYR A 6 24.23 7.72 12.24
C TYR A 6 24.15 8.58 13.52
N VAL A 7 23.11 8.35 14.32
CA VAL A 7 23.00 8.99 15.63
C VAL A 7 23.82 8.17 16.63
N ARG A 8 24.97 8.69 17.07
CA ARG A 8 25.65 8.14 18.25
C ARG A 8 24.72 8.37 19.44
N VAL A 9 24.31 7.29 20.11
CA VAL A 9 23.57 7.39 21.36
C VAL A 9 24.56 7.79 22.45
N PRO A 10 24.64 9.07 22.87
CA PRO A 10 25.46 9.43 23.99
C PRO A 10 24.85 8.84 25.27
N ALA A 11 25.68 8.49 26.26
CA ALA A 11 25.20 7.97 27.53
C ALA A 11 24.24 8.92 28.29
N ALA A 12 24.12 10.16 27.85
CA ALA A 12 23.27 11.23 28.38
C ALA A 12 22.19 11.70 27.39
N ALA A 13 21.78 10.85 26.40
CA ALA A 13 20.69 11.21 25.52
C ALA A 13 19.39 11.31 26.34
N HIS A 14 18.81 12.50 26.43
CA HIS A 14 17.53 12.72 27.08
C HIS A 14 16.60 13.51 26.15
N GLN A 15 15.31 13.25 26.29
CA GLN A 15 14.28 13.94 25.54
C GLN A 15 14.17 15.38 26.04
N THR A 16 14.38 16.36 25.18
CA THR A 16 14.35 17.80 25.51
C THR A 16 12.96 18.39 25.56
N ALA A 17 11.98 17.75 24.85
CA ALA A 17 10.59 18.18 24.85
C ALA A 17 9.67 16.95 24.66
N PRO A 18 8.43 16.97 25.19
CA PRO A 18 7.47 15.92 24.92
C PRO A 18 7.17 15.85 23.42
N PRO A 19 6.97 14.64 22.86
CA PRO A 19 6.61 14.49 21.47
C PRO A 19 5.24 15.15 21.20
N GLN A 20 5.13 15.86 20.08
CA GLN A 20 3.91 16.58 19.71
C GLN A 20 3.52 16.26 18.25
N GLY A 21 2.24 16.50 17.92
CA GLY A 21 1.74 16.35 16.57
C GLY A 21 1.41 14.91 16.16
N VAL A 22 1.28 14.70 14.86
CA VAL A 22 0.83 13.42 14.29
C VAL A 22 1.81 12.30 14.57
N ASP A 23 3.12 12.55 14.53
CA ASP A 23 4.12 11.52 14.77
C ASP A 23 4.11 11.02 16.23
N ALA A 24 3.87 11.93 17.18
CA ALA A 24 3.68 11.56 18.58
C ALA A 24 2.42 10.70 18.79
N TRP A 25 1.32 11.07 18.10
CA TRP A 25 0.08 10.28 18.11
C TRP A 25 0.30 8.89 17.50
N ARG A 26 0.99 8.81 16.36
CA ARG A 26 1.33 7.54 15.70
C ARG A 26 2.19 6.65 16.60
N GLU A 27 3.20 7.23 17.24
CA GLU A 27 4.06 6.50 18.19
C GLU A 27 3.26 5.96 19.38
N GLY A 28 2.43 6.80 20.01
CA GLY A 28 1.52 6.36 21.07
C GLY A 28 0.55 5.27 20.64
N MET A 29 0.01 5.36 19.43
CA MET A 29 -0.88 4.33 18.88
C MET A 29 -0.12 3.03 18.60
N SER A 30 1.10 3.12 18.08
CA SER A 30 1.97 1.97 17.84
C SER A 30 2.32 1.23 19.15
N GLN A 31 2.59 1.96 20.21
CA GLN A 31 2.86 1.40 21.54
C GLN A 31 1.61 0.72 22.10
N ARG A 32 0.42 1.32 21.97
CA ARG A 32 -0.84 0.70 22.39
C ARG A 32 -1.12 -0.62 21.66
N ILE A 33 -0.86 -0.69 20.35
CA ILE A 33 -0.99 -1.95 19.60
C ILE A 33 -0.02 -3.00 20.20
N ALA A 34 1.23 -2.62 20.47
CA ALA A 34 2.23 -3.53 21.04
C ALA A 34 1.85 -4.04 22.44
N GLU A 35 1.21 -3.20 23.27
CA GLU A 35 0.79 -3.56 24.63
C GLU A 35 -0.50 -4.39 24.66
N ARG A 36 -1.43 -4.15 23.71
CA ARG A 36 -2.78 -4.70 23.75
C ARG A 36 -2.98 -5.92 22.84
N VAL A 37 -2.12 -6.11 21.84
CA VAL A 37 -2.15 -7.29 20.98
C VAL A 37 -1.20 -8.34 21.55
N SER A 38 -1.78 -9.42 22.03
CA SER A 38 -1.01 -10.58 22.53
C SER A 38 -0.55 -11.42 21.34
N GLY A 39 0.74 -11.79 21.31
CA GLY A 39 1.24 -12.71 20.28
C GLY A 39 2.25 -12.10 19.30
N PRO A 40 2.73 -12.89 18.34
CA PRO A 40 3.78 -12.50 17.40
C PRO A 40 3.28 -11.58 16.28
N SER A 41 1.97 -11.33 16.18
CA SER A 41 1.36 -10.50 15.13
C SER A 41 1.50 -8.99 15.37
N ALA A 42 1.73 -8.53 16.60
CA ALA A 42 1.78 -7.11 16.94
C ALA A 42 2.71 -6.27 16.05
N PRO A 43 3.95 -6.69 15.71
CA PRO A 43 4.83 -5.95 14.79
C PRO A 43 4.21 -5.76 13.40
N TYR A 44 3.52 -6.77 12.89
CA TYR A 44 2.88 -6.73 11.56
C TYR A 44 1.64 -5.84 11.57
N LEU A 45 0.85 -5.86 12.65
CA LEU A 45 -0.30 -4.98 12.79
C LEU A 45 0.12 -3.50 12.87
N ARG A 46 1.21 -3.20 13.58
CA ARG A 46 1.82 -1.85 13.61
C ARG A 46 2.22 -1.39 12.21
N ALA A 47 2.84 -2.29 11.44
CA ALA A 47 3.22 -2.01 10.05
C ALA A 47 1.98 -1.77 9.16
N LEU A 48 0.96 -2.61 9.25
CA LEU A 48 -0.26 -2.53 8.43
C LEU A 48 -1.18 -1.37 8.80
N ALA A 49 -1.26 -1.00 10.10
CA ALA A 49 -2.10 0.09 10.57
C ALA A 49 -1.46 1.47 10.38
N LEU A 50 -0.17 1.59 10.71
CA LEU A 50 0.52 2.88 10.89
C LEU A 50 1.77 3.04 10.01
N GLY A 51 2.17 2.00 9.27
CA GLY A 51 3.43 1.99 8.51
C GLY A 51 4.68 1.85 9.41
N ASP A 52 4.50 1.46 10.67
CA ASP A 52 5.61 1.30 11.60
C ASP A 52 6.23 -0.10 11.49
N THR A 53 7.28 -0.19 10.71
CA THR A 53 8.01 -1.45 10.44
C THR A 53 9.22 -1.68 11.36
N ARG A 54 9.49 -0.79 12.31
CA ARG A 54 10.70 -0.83 13.18
C ARG A 54 10.78 -2.07 14.07
N ALA A 55 9.64 -2.68 14.37
CA ALA A 55 9.58 -3.88 15.20
C ALA A 55 9.69 -5.20 14.42
N LEU A 56 9.77 -5.15 13.09
CA LEU A 56 9.99 -6.32 12.26
C LEU A 56 11.48 -6.69 12.26
N ASP A 57 11.79 -7.91 12.65
CA ASP A 57 13.15 -8.44 12.67
C ASP A 57 13.61 -8.91 11.27
N ASP A 58 14.90 -9.27 11.17
CA ASP A 58 15.49 -9.73 9.92
C ASP A 58 14.85 -11.04 9.41
N ALA A 59 14.40 -11.91 10.31
CA ALA A 59 13.73 -13.18 9.96
C ALA A 59 12.35 -12.93 9.33
N ALA A 60 11.58 -11.97 9.87
CA ALA A 60 10.33 -11.52 9.29
C ALA A 60 10.56 -10.93 7.87
N TRP A 61 11.55 -10.04 7.74
CA TRP A 61 11.89 -9.46 6.44
C TRP A 61 12.39 -10.51 5.44
N ALA A 62 13.16 -11.48 5.88
CA ALA A 62 13.60 -12.60 5.02
C ALA A 62 12.39 -13.40 4.49
N THR A 63 11.45 -13.75 5.38
CA THR A 63 10.20 -14.44 5.01
C THR A 63 9.38 -13.62 4.02
N LEU A 64 9.18 -12.32 4.31
CA LEU A 64 8.42 -11.42 3.44
C LEU A 64 9.05 -11.27 2.04
N ARG A 65 10.37 -11.20 1.96
CA ARG A 65 11.10 -11.18 0.67
C ARG A 65 10.95 -12.50 -0.06
N ALA A 66 11.19 -13.62 0.61
CA ALA A 66 11.10 -14.94 0.02
C ALA A 66 9.71 -15.26 -0.54
N THR A 67 8.65 -14.78 0.13
CA THR A 67 7.26 -14.95 -0.29
C THR A 67 6.73 -13.81 -1.18
N GLY A 68 7.55 -12.79 -1.47
CA GLY A 68 7.13 -11.65 -2.28
C GLY A 68 6.10 -10.72 -1.60
N LEU A 69 5.90 -10.85 -0.27
CA LEU A 69 4.89 -10.11 0.49
C LEU A 69 5.39 -8.77 1.05
N SER A 70 6.66 -8.41 0.84
CA SER A 70 7.24 -7.17 1.36
C SER A 70 6.44 -5.92 0.98
N HIS A 71 5.85 -5.90 -0.21
CA HIS A 71 5.05 -4.79 -0.71
C HIS A 71 3.68 -4.65 -0.02
N LEU A 72 3.17 -5.68 0.65
CA LEU A 72 1.92 -5.64 1.42
C LEU A 72 2.14 -5.11 2.83
N ILE A 73 3.27 -5.46 3.46
CA ILE A 73 3.62 -4.99 4.81
C ILE A 73 4.04 -3.52 4.80
N ALA A 74 4.81 -3.09 3.81
CA ALA A 74 4.96 -1.67 3.53
C ALA A 74 3.62 -1.15 3.02
N ILE A 75 3.01 -0.17 3.72
CA ILE A 75 1.70 0.37 3.30
C ILE A 75 1.72 0.68 1.82
N SER A 76 0.94 -0.08 1.06
CA SER A 76 0.94 -0.03 -0.40
C SER A 76 -0.04 1.01 -0.92
N GLY A 77 0.17 1.45 -2.15
CA GLY A 77 -0.79 2.29 -2.84
C GLY A 77 -2.18 1.66 -2.96
N PHE A 78 -2.26 0.32 -2.97
CA PHE A 78 -3.53 -0.40 -3.00
C PHE A 78 -4.35 -0.17 -1.72
N HIS A 79 -3.71 -0.16 -0.54
CA HIS A 79 -4.38 0.14 0.73
C HIS A 79 -4.92 1.58 0.75
N VAL A 80 -4.14 2.55 0.25
CA VAL A 80 -4.60 3.94 0.09
C VAL A 80 -5.79 4.02 -0.87
N GLY A 81 -5.73 3.30 -1.98
CA GLY A 81 -6.83 3.19 -2.95
C GLY A 81 -8.10 2.58 -2.35
N LEU A 82 -7.96 1.56 -1.49
CA LEU A 82 -9.08 0.93 -0.80
C LEU A 82 -9.78 1.91 0.15
N VAL A 83 -9.01 2.65 0.96
CA VAL A 83 -9.56 3.70 1.85
C VAL A 83 -10.22 4.80 1.04
N ALA A 84 -9.61 5.25 -0.05
CA ALA A 84 -10.19 6.22 -0.96
C ALA A 84 -11.52 5.73 -1.55
N ALA A 85 -11.57 4.48 -2.01
CA ALA A 85 -12.78 3.85 -2.55
C ALA A 85 -13.88 3.75 -1.47
N PHE A 86 -13.52 3.36 -0.24
CA PHE A 86 -14.46 3.31 0.89
C PHE A 86 -15.13 4.67 1.12
N PHE A 87 -14.35 5.76 1.24
CA PHE A 87 -14.92 7.09 1.45
C PHE A 87 -15.73 7.58 0.24
N ALA A 88 -15.29 7.29 -0.98
CA ALA A 88 -16.04 7.59 -2.19
C ALA A 88 -17.40 6.90 -2.21
N LEU A 89 -17.45 5.59 -1.89
CA LEU A 89 -18.68 4.80 -1.85
C LEU A 89 -19.61 5.25 -0.71
N LEU A 90 -19.05 5.55 0.46
CA LEU A 90 -19.80 6.07 1.60
C LEU A 90 -20.54 7.36 1.23
N VAL A 91 -19.79 8.33 0.69
CA VAL A 91 -20.38 9.61 0.26
C VAL A 91 -21.33 9.41 -0.91
N ALA A 92 -20.99 8.60 -1.90
CA ALA A 92 -21.90 8.29 -3.00
C ALA A 92 -23.21 7.63 -2.53
N GLY A 93 -23.15 6.81 -1.47
CA GLY A 93 -24.30 6.21 -0.80
C GLY A 93 -25.19 7.26 -0.13
N VAL A 94 -24.60 8.18 0.65
CA VAL A 94 -25.30 9.29 1.29
C VAL A 94 -25.99 10.18 0.24
N TRP A 95 -25.32 10.49 -0.87
CA TRP A 95 -25.89 11.27 -1.98
C TRP A 95 -27.04 10.54 -2.70
N ARG A 96 -27.05 9.21 -2.69
CA ARG A 96 -28.21 8.44 -3.20
C ARG A 96 -29.39 8.49 -2.27
N TRP A 97 -29.13 8.51 -0.97
CA TRP A 97 -30.18 8.55 0.08
C TRP A 97 -30.80 9.95 0.23
N GLN A 98 -29.98 10.99 -0.01
CA GLN A 98 -30.37 12.39 0.12
C GLN A 98 -30.20 13.13 -1.23
N PRO A 99 -31.14 12.97 -2.19
CA PRO A 99 -31.03 13.57 -3.53
C PRO A 99 -30.85 15.09 -3.53
N ARG A 100 -31.34 15.77 -2.49
CA ARG A 100 -31.18 17.23 -2.29
C ARG A 100 -29.73 17.67 -2.22
N LEU A 101 -28.80 16.80 -1.79
CA LEU A 101 -27.36 17.12 -1.77
C LEU A 101 -26.79 17.29 -3.19
N GLY A 102 -27.44 16.68 -4.18
CA GLY A 102 -27.09 16.84 -5.59
C GLY A 102 -27.26 18.27 -6.13
N THR A 103 -28.11 19.10 -5.50
CA THR A 103 -28.25 20.52 -5.86
C THR A 103 -27.09 21.38 -5.37
N LEU A 104 -26.41 20.96 -4.28
CA LEU A 104 -25.24 21.65 -3.74
C LEU A 104 -23.96 21.22 -4.47
N LEU A 105 -23.76 19.93 -4.64
CA LEU A 105 -22.57 19.36 -5.29
C LEU A 105 -22.93 18.07 -6.02
N PRO A 106 -22.57 17.90 -7.31
CA PRO A 106 -22.79 16.66 -8.02
C PRO A 106 -22.16 15.47 -7.31
N ARG A 107 -22.87 14.33 -7.25
CA ARG A 107 -22.44 13.12 -6.52
C ARG A 107 -21.02 12.68 -6.89
N LEU A 108 -20.66 12.74 -8.19
CA LEU A 108 -19.33 12.35 -8.66
C LEU A 108 -18.24 13.24 -8.07
N HIS A 109 -18.49 14.56 -7.97
CA HIS A 109 -17.53 15.50 -7.39
C HIS A 109 -17.39 15.26 -5.87
N ALA A 110 -18.51 15.12 -5.15
CA ALA A 110 -18.50 14.80 -3.73
C ALA A 110 -17.73 13.51 -3.43
N ALA A 111 -17.99 12.45 -4.18
CA ALA A 111 -17.29 11.17 -4.04
C ALA A 111 -15.79 11.28 -4.37
N SER A 112 -15.41 12.06 -5.39
CA SER A 112 -14.00 12.26 -5.75
C SER A 112 -13.24 13.05 -4.69
N ILE A 113 -13.86 14.07 -4.11
CA ILE A 113 -13.29 14.84 -2.99
C ILE A 113 -13.15 13.96 -1.76
N ALA A 114 -14.18 13.18 -1.42
CA ALA A 114 -14.13 12.26 -0.29
C ALA A 114 -13.04 11.19 -0.45
N ALA A 115 -12.86 10.65 -1.67
CA ALA A 115 -11.77 9.73 -1.98
C ALA A 115 -10.40 10.36 -1.71
N LEU A 116 -10.20 11.60 -2.17
CA LEU A 116 -8.94 12.32 -1.98
C LEU A 116 -8.67 12.62 -0.49
N LEU A 117 -9.69 13.10 0.24
CA LEU A 117 -9.56 13.40 1.66
C LEU A 117 -9.30 12.14 2.48
N GLY A 118 -9.99 11.03 2.19
CA GLY A 118 -9.75 9.74 2.84
C GLY A 118 -8.36 9.20 2.56
N ALA A 119 -7.90 9.28 1.30
CA ALA A 119 -6.54 8.90 0.92
C ALA A 119 -5.48 9.75 1.64
N ALA A 120 -5.66 11.07 1.70
CA ALA A 120 -4.75 11.98 2.37
C ALA A 120 -4.71 11.74 3.89
N ALA A 121 -5.86 11.56 4.52
CA ALA A 121 -5.95 11.24 5.95
C ALA A 121 -5.23 9.92 6.26
N TYR A 122 -5.44 8.89 5.45
CA TYR A 122 -4.74 7.61 5.64
C TYR A 122 -3.22 7.74 5.39
N ALA A 123 -2.80 8.51 4.39
CA ALA A 123 -1.37 8.74 4.15
C ALA A 123 -0.69 9.44 5.35
N VAL A 124 -1.39 10.36 6.03
CA VAL A 124 -0.92 11.01 7.26
C VAL A 124 -0.78 9.98 8.39
N VAL A 125 -1.79 9.14 8.61
CA VAL A 125 -1.74 8.03 9.59
C VAL A 125 -0.60 7.07 9.26
N ALA A 126 -0.37 6.80 7.98
CA ALA A 126 0.72 5.95 7.47
C ALA A 126 2.12 6.61 7.51
N GLY A 127 2.25 7.84 8.02
CA GLY A 127 3.51 8.55 8.15
C GLY A 127 4.04 9.14 6.85
N LEU A 128 3.16 9.44 5.90
CA LEU A 128 3.51 10.05 4.60
C LEU A 128 4.62 9.29 3.85
N ALA A 129 4.63 7.96 3.98
CA ALA A 129 5.58 7.12 3.25
C ALA A 129 5.49 7.37 1.74
N LEU A 130 6.63 7.34 1.03
CA LEU A 130 6.69 7.65 -0.41
C LEU A 130 5.63 6.92 -1.27
N PRO A 131 5.33 5.62 -1.06
CA PRO A 131 4.28 4.94 -1.82
C PRO A 131 2.89 5.53 -1.58
N THR A 132 2.60 5.96 -0.34
CA THR A 132 1.28 6.53 0.01
C THR A 132 1.10 7.92 -0.60
N VAL A 133 2.13 8.78 -0.52
CA VAL A 133 2.12 10.11 -1.13
C VAL A 133 1.93 10.03 -2.65
N ARG A 134 2.66 9.14 -3.33
CA ARG A 134 2.48 8.92 -4.77
C ARG A 134 1.03 8.57 -5.11
N THR A 135 0.43 7.67 -4.35
CA THR A 135 -0.96 7.25 -4.59
C THR A 135 -1.95 8.39 -4.32
N VAL A 136 -1.74 9.19 -3.27
CA VAL A 136 -2.55 10.40 -3.01
C VAL A 136 -2.46 11.37 -4.19
N LEU A 137 -1.26 11.61 -4.73
CA LEU A 137 -1.08 12.48 -5.90
C LEU A 137 -1.77 11.92 -7.15
N MET A 138 -1.70 10.61 -7.40
CA MET A 138 -2.44 9.96 -8.49
C MET A 138 -3.96 10.12 -8.31
N ILE A 139 -4.48 9.91 -7.11
CA ILE A 139 -5.91 10.11 -6.79
C ILE A 139 -6.29 11.59 -6.95
N ALA A 140 -5.43 12.52 -6.53
CA ALA A 140 -5.66 13.95 -6.67
C ALA A 140 -5.81 14.38 -8.15
N VAL A 141 -4.95 13.86 -9.03
CA VAL A 141 -5.04 14.12 -10.47
C VAL A 141 -6.36 13.57 -11.03
N VAL A 142 -6.73 12.34 -10.70
CA VAL A 142 -8.02 11.76 -11.13
C VAL A 142 -9.20 12.57 -10.61
N ALA A 143 -9.17 12.97 -9.34
CA ALA A 143 -10.22 13.78 -8.73
C ALA A 143 -10.32 15.16 -9.41
N LEU A 144 -9.18 15.80 -9.68
CA LEU A 144 -9.13 17.10 -10.36
C LEU A 144 -9.72 17.03 -11.77
N VAL A 145 -9.33 16.03 -12.58
CA VAL A 145 -9.87 15.81 -13.93
C VAL A 145 -11.39 15.63 -13.89
N ARG A 146 -11.90 14.86 -12.91
CA ARG A 146 -13.34 14.63 -12.74
C ARG A 146 -14.09 15.89 -12.30
N VAL A 147 -13.54 16.64 -11.33
CA VAL A 147 -14.16 17.88 -10.83
C VAL A 147 -14.15 18.95 -11.91
N LEU A 148 -13.09 19.08 -12.69
CA LEU A 148 -13.00 20.01 -13.83
C LEU A 148 -13.81 19.54 -15.05
N ARG A 149 -14.46 18.36 -14.98
CA ARG A 149 -15.23 17.76 -16.07
C ARG A 149 -14.45 17.66 -17.39
N ARG A 150 -13.13 17.50 -17.28
CA ARG A 150 -12.27 17.37 -18.46
C ARG A 150 -12.29 15.93 -18.97
N ARG A 151 -12.36 15.78 -20.29
CA ARG A 151 -12.13 14.48 -20.95
C ARG A 151 -10.61 14.32 -21.09
N ALA A 152 -10.03 13.39 -20.37
CA ALA A 152 -8.63 13.04 -20.47
C ALA A 152 -8.50 11.54 -20.74
N SER A 153 -7.62 11.15 -21.64
CA SER A 153 -7.29 9.74 -21.81
C SER A 153 -6.52 9.23 -20.58
N THR A 154 -6.52 7.93 -20.37
CA THR A 154 -5.78 7.32 -19.26
C THR A 154 -4.30 7.66 -19.32
N ALA A 155 -3.72 7.71 -20.54
CA ALA A 155 -2.33 8.13 -20.75
C ALA A 155 -2.07 9.56 -20.25
N HIS A 156 -2.98 10.51 -20.53
CA HIS A 156 -2.87 11.87 -20.03
C HIS A 156 -2.96 11.93 -18.49
N ILE A 157 -3.86 11.16 -17.88
CA ILE A 157 -3.99 11.10 -16.41
C ILE A 157 -2.70 10.54 -15.79
N LEU A 158 -2.13 9.48 -16.36
CA LEU A 158 -0.86 8.90 -15.91
C LEU A 158 0.30 9.88 -16.08
N ALA A 159 0.39 10.59 -17.21
CA ALA A 159 1.40 11.60 -17.45
C ALA A 159 1.30 12.78 -16.47
N LEU A 160 0.09 13.27 -16.18
CA LEU A 160 -0.14 14.30 -15.17
C LEU A 160 0.21 13.81 -13.76
N ALA A 161 -0.12 12.57 -13.43
CA ALA A 161 0.24 11.97 -12.14
C ALA A 161 1.76 11.82 -12.00
N LEU A 162 2.44 11.39 -13.07
CA LEU A 162 3.89 11.30 -13.13
C LEU A 162 4.53 12.69 -12.91
N LEU A 163 4.05 13.70 -13.63
CA LEU A 163 4.51 15.07 -13.46
C LEU A 163 4.28 15.59 -12.04
N ALA A 164 3.11 15.36 -11.46
CA ALA A 164 2.79 15.77 -10.10
C ALA A 164 3.74 15.13 -9.06
N VAL A 165 4.07 13.84 -9.22
CA VAL A 165 5.03 13.16 -8.35
C VAL A 165 6.43 13.73 -8.51
N LEU A 166 6.87 13.99 -9.74
CA LEU A 166 8.20 14.55 -10.00
C LEU A 166 8.34 16.01 -9.56
N LEU A 167 7.27 16.78 -9.60
CA LEU A 167 7.25 18.14 -9.04
C LEU A 167 7.29 18.14 -7.52
N TRP A 168 6.67 17.13 -6.88
CA TRP A 168 6.72 16.97 -5.44
C TRP A 168 8.07 16.46 -4.94
N ASP A 169 8.60 15.45 -5.60
CA ASP A 169 9.90 14.84 -5.28
C ASP A 169 10.62 14.38 -6.55
N PRO A 170 11.51 15.22 -7.12
CA PRO A 170 12.29 14.88 -8.32
C PRO A 170 13.19 13.65 -8.14
N LEU A 171 13.60 13.37 -6.89
CA LEU A 171 14.50 12.25 -6.59
C LEU A 171 13.77 10.90 -6.53
N SER A 172 12.45 10.91 -6.64
CA SER A 172 11.64 9.67 -6.71
C SER A 172 12.10 8.74 -7.82
N VAL A 173 12.67 9.25 -8.93
CA VAL A 173 13.18 8.43 -10.05
C VAL A 173 14.33 7.50 -9.65
N LEU A 174 15.03 7.81 -8.56
CA LEU A 174 16.12 6.99 -8.04
C LEU A 174 15.64 5.82 -7.19
N VAL A 175 14.34 5.78 -6.86
CA VAL A 175 13.75 4.76 -5.98
C VAL A 175 13.04 3.71 -6.83
N ALA A 176 13.40 2.43 -6.66
CA ALA A 176 12.80 1.30 -7.36
C ALA A 176 11.25 1.30 -7.31
N GLY A 177 10.68 1.65 -6.15
CA GLY A 177 9.24 1.73 -5.96
C GLY A 177 8.52 2.75 -6.84
N PHE A 178 9.20 3.79 -7.35
CA PHE A 178 8.64 4.72 -8.33
C PHE A 178 8.35 4.00 -9.65
N TRP A 179 9.35 3.32 -10.20
CA TRP A 179 9.23 2.58 -11.44
C TRP A 179 8.20 1.46 -11.36
N LEU A 180 8.22 0.68 -10.26
CA LEU A 180 7.25 -0.39 -10.03
C LEU A 180 5.81 0.12 -9.89
N SER A 181 5.60 1.28 -9.25
CA SER A 181 4.27 1.88 -9.14
C SER A 181 3.71 2.30 -10.50
N PHE A 182 4.47 3.08 -11.28
CA PHE A 182 3.98 3.58 -12.56
C PHE A 182 3.90 2.46 -13.61
N ALA A 183 4.90 1.58 -13.68
CA ALA A 183 4.84 0.41 -14.54
C ALA A 183 3.65 -0.50 -14.19
N GLY A 184 3.43 -0.81 -12.90
CA GLY A 184 2.34 -1.66 -12.47
C GLY A 184 0.97 -1.10 -12.84
N VAL A 185 0.73 0.19 -12.58
CA VAL A 185 -0.54 0.84 -12.97
C VAL A 185 -0.71 0.85 -14.49
N THR A 186 0.37 1.16 -15.24
CA THR A 186 0.33 1.17 -16.70
C THR A 186 -0.01 -0.20 -17.26
N TRP A 187 0.64 -1.27 -16.77
CA TRP A 187 0.37 -2.66 -17.17
C TRP A 187 -1.06 -3.07 -16.86
N LEU A 188 -1.53 -2.79 -15.64
CA LEU A 188 -2.90 -3.12 -15.24
C LEU A 188 -3.94 -2.42 -16.12
N VAL A 189 -3.74 -1.12 -16.38
CA VAL A 189 -4.67 -0.35 -17.21
C VAL A 189 -4.66 -0.81 -18.67
N TRP A 190 -3.48 -1.21 -19.17
CA TRP A 190 -3.33 -1.62 -20.56
C TRP A 190 -3.83 -3.05 -20.82
N CYS A 191 -3.50 -4.00 -19.93
CA CYS A 191 -3.75 -5.41 -20.13
C CYS A 191 -5.10 -5.89 -19.58
N LEU A 192 -5.72 -5.15 -18.64
CA LEU A 192 -7.00 -5.59 -18.10
C LEU A 192 -8.17 -5.15 -19.00
N PRO A 193 -9.03 -6.10 -19.41
CA PRO A 193 -10.25 -5.76 -20.13
C PRO A 193 -11.17 -4.90 -19.28
N SER A 194 -11.74 -3.85 -19.88
CA SER A 194 -12.65 -2.93 -19.20
C SER A 194 -14.01 -3.55 -18.83
N ASP A 195 -14.31 -4.76 -19.28
CA ASP A 195 -15.66 -5.35 -19.28
C ASP A 195 -15.74 -6.71 -18.55
N ASP A 196 -14.72 -7.10 -17.80
CA ASP A 196 -14.74 -8.37 -17.08
C ASP A 196 -15.57 -8.26 -15.80
N ARG A 197 -16.82 -8.75 -15.87
CA ARG A 197 -17.78 -8.73 -14.74
C ARG A 197 -17.51 -9.79 -13.68
N ALA A 198 -16.61 -10.73 -13.95
CA ALA A 198 -16.27 -11.81 -13.02
C ALA A 198 -15.14 -11.39 -12.08
N ILE A 199 -15.46 -11.07 -10.82
CA ILE A 199 -14.52 -10.60 -9.79
C ILE A 199 -13.29 -11.52 -9.67
N VAL A 200 -13.51 -12.84 -9.61
CA VAL A 200 -12.43 -13.83 -9.47
C VAL A 200 -11.52 -13.82 -10.69
N ARG A 201 -12.10 -13.79 -11.89
CA ARG A 201 -11.34 -13.76 -13.14
C ARG A 201 -10.54 -12.46 -13.24
N GLY A 202 -11.15 -11.32 -12.94
CA GLY A 202 -10.47 -10.02 -12.91
C GLY A 202 -9.31 -9.99 -11.92
N PHE A 203 -9.48 -10.57 -10.73
CA PHE A 203 -8.40 -10.68 -9.74
C PHE A 203 -7.25 -11.57 -10.23
N LEU A 204 -7.55 -12.75 -10.79
CA LEU A 204 -6.53 -13.66 -11.32
C LEU A 204 -5.80 -13.02 -12.52
N SER A 205 -6.51 -12.34 -13.40
CA SER A 205 -5.92 -11.62 -14.53
C SER A 205 -5.00 -10.49 -14.02
N ALA A 206 -5.46 -9.69 -13.06
CA ALA A 206 -4.65 -8.63 -12.47
C ALA A 206 -3.39 -9.17 -11.78
N GLN A 207 -3.52 -10.28 -11.05
CA GLN A 207 -2.39 -10.96 -10.41
C GLN A 207 -1.37 -11.46 -11.43
N THR A 208 -1.84 -12.09 -12.52
CA THR A 208 -0.97 -12.59 -13.59
C THR A 208 -0.26 -11.43 -14.29
N VAL A 209 -0.99 -10.38 -14.67
CA VAL A 209 -0.43 -9.19 -15.31
C VAL A 209 0.61 -8.51 -14.41
N ALA A 210 0.31 -8.34 -13.12
CA ALA A 210 1.25 -7.74 -12.18
C ALA A 210 2.50 -8.62 -11.99
N THR A 211 2.33 -9.95 -11.88
CA THR A 211 3.44 -10.87 -11.67
C THR A 211 4.35 -10.93 -12.90
N VAL A 212 3.78 -11.19 -14.08
CA VAL A 212 4.55 -11.35 -15.32
C VAL A 212 5.09 -10.01 -15.82
N GLY A 213 4.23 -8.98 -15.81
CA GLY A 213 4.58 -7.65 -16.31
C GLY A 213 5.66 -6.94 -15.47
N LEU A 214 5.67 -7.13 -14.15
CA LEU A 214 6.65 -6.51 -13.27
C LEU A 214 7.89 -7.37 -13.02
N LEU A 215 7.87 -8.65 -13.40
CA LEU A 215 9.00 -9.57 -13.15
C LEU A 215 10.34 -9.06 -13.70
N PRO A 216 10.43 -8.61 -14.98
CA PRO A 216 11.69 -8.12 -15.53
C PRO A 216 12.22 -6.92 -14.75
N LEU A 217 11.34 -5.98 -14.40
CA LEU A 217 11.71 -4.79 -13.65
C LEU A 217 12.11 -5.13 -12.20
N THR A 218 11.40 -6.05 -11.57
CA THR A 218 11.72 -6.53 -10.21
C THR A 218 13.10 -7.20 -10.18
N VAL A 219 13.36 -8.09 -11.13
CA VAL A 219 14.66 -8.76 -11.24
C VAL A 219 15.79 -7.76 -11.47
N SER A 220 15.60 -6.83 -12.40
CA SER A 220 16.62 -5.81 -12.71
C SER A 220 16.89 -4.85 -11.52
N LEU A 221 15.87 -4.51 -10.73
CA LEU A 221 16.01 -3.56 -9.62
C LEU A 221 16.49 -4.21 -8.32
N PHE A 222 16.21 -5.50 -8.11
CA PHE A 222 16.49 -6.16 -6.83
C PHE A 222 17.42 -7.36 -6.96
N GLY A 223 17.77 -7.83 -8.18
CA GLY A 223 18.62 -9.01 -8.41
C GLY A 223 17.99 -10.33 -7.96
N GLN A 224 16.68 -10.33 -7.66
CA GLN A 224 15.98 -11.50 -7.12
C GLN A 224 14.51 -11.52 -7.50
N ALA A 225 13.94 -12.72 -7.55
CA ALA A 225 12.50 -12.93 -7.73
C ALA A 225 11.99 -14.02 -6.78
N SER A 226 10.78 -13.82 -6.26
CA SER A 226 10.08 -14.86 -5.48
C SER A 226 9.29 -15.77 -6.42
N LEU A 227 9.66 -17.04 -6.50
CA LEU A 227 8.93 -18.03 -7.31
C LEU A 227 7.64 -18.48 -6.62
N VAL A 228 7.59 -18.42 -5.29
CA VAL A 228 6.39 -18.75 -4.51
C VAL A 228 5.47 -17.55 -4.31
N GLY A 229 5.96 -16.35 -4.64
CA GLY A 229 5.24 -15.09 -4.50
C GLY A 229 3.85 -15.07 -5.15
N PRO A 230 3.66 -15.53 -6.38
CA PRO A 230 2.33 -15.60 -7.00
C PRO A 230 1.31 -16.36 -6.16
N PHE A 231 1.70 -17.50 -5.58
CA PHE A 231 0.84 -18.32 -4.73
C PHE A 231 0.59 -17.68 -3.37
N ALA A 232 1.63 -17.11 -2.75
CA ALA A 232 1.49 -16.38 -1.50
C ALA A 232 0.55 -15.16 -1.67
N ASN A 233 0.71 -14.41 -2.73
CA ASN A 233 -0.11 -13.24 -3.05
C ASN A 233 -1.57 -13.58 -3.33
N LEU A 234 -1.85 -14.75 -3.90
CA LEU A 234 -3.21 -15.22 -4.16
C LEU A 234 -4.02 -15.36 -2.85
N VAL A 235 -3.37 -15.66 -1.76
CA VAL A 235 -3.97 -15.77 -0.42
C VAL A 235 -3.80 -14.46 0.36
N ALA A 236 -2.59 -13.91 0.40
CA ALA A 236 -2.28 -12.77 1.24
C ALA A 236 -3.00 -11.49 0.77
N ILE A 237 -3.06 -11.22 -0.54
CA ILE A 237 -3.69 -10.00 -1.03
C ILE A 237 -5.18 -9.93 -0.61
N PRO A 238 -6.05 -10.92 -0.93
CA PRO A 238 -7.44 -10.82 -0.52
C PRO A 238 -7.61 -10.87 1.01
N TRP A 239 -6.87 -11.75 1.70
CA TRP A 239 -7.04 -11.92 3.14
C TRP A 239 -6.52 -10.73 3.94
N TRP A 240 -5.28 -10.31 3.72
CA TRP A 240 -4.73 -9.20 4.50
C TRP A 240 -5.38 -7.87 4.14
N THR A 241 -5.65 -7.63 2.85
CA THR A 241 -6.20 -6.34 2.41
C THR A 241 -7.67 -6.15 2.76
N PHE A 242 -8.49 -7.19 2.68
CA PHE A 242 -9.93 -7.06 2.94
C PHE A 242 -10.37 -7.49 4.34
N VAL A 243 -9.50 -8.16 5.11
CA VAL A 243 -9.81 -8.59 6.48
C VAL A 243 -8.86 -7.93 7.48
N VAL A 244 -7.55 -8.20 7.39
CA VAL A 244 -6.59 -7.76 8.41
C VAL A 244 -6.45 -6.24 8.43
N VAL A 245 -6.20 -5.61 7.29
CA VAL A 245 -6.00 -4.15 7.20
C VAL A 245 -7.26 -3.37 7.63
N PRO A 246 -8.49 -3.69 7.16
CA PRO A 246 -9.69 -3.02 7.66
C PRO A 246 -9.87 -3.16 9.17
N LEU A 247 -9.63 -4.33 9.75
CA LEU A 247 -9.69 -4.52 11.20
C LEU A 247 -8.63 -3.69 11.94
N CYS A 248 -7.40 -3.61 11.42
CA CYS A 248 -6.36 -2.74 11.96
C CYS A 248 -6.79 -1.28 11.94
N LEU A 249 -7.36 -0.80 10.83
CA LEU A 249 -7.79 0.59 10.69
C LEU A 249 -9.02 0.90 11.55
N VAL A 250 -9.99 -0.01 11.64
CA VAL A 250 -11.15 0.13 12.54
C VAL A 250 -10.69 0.18 13.98
N GLY A 251 -9.79 -0.73 14.39
CA GLY A 251 -9.22 -0.72 15.73
C GLY A 251 -8.51 0.61 16.03
N THR A 252 -7.71 1.10 15.10
CA THR A 252 -6.99 2.37 15.25
C THR A 252 -7.95 3.57 15.31
N ALA A 253 -9.00 3.59 14.50
CA ALA A 253 -10.00 4.65 14.52
C ALA A 253 -10.82 4.64 15.82
N LEU A 254 -11.27 3.47 16.29
CA LEU A 254 -12.01 3.35 17.54
C LEU A 254 -11.15 3.73 18.75
N GLU A 255 -9.89 3.31 18.78
CA GLU A 255 -8.95 3.66 19.84
C GLU A 255 -8.62 5.16 19.88
N ALA A 256 -8.64 5.82 18.71
CA ALA A 256 -8.46 7.27 18.62
C ALA A 256 -9.67 8.05 19.18
N ILE A 257 -10.88 7.47 19.10
CA ILE A 257 -12.12 8.09 19.62
C ILE A 257 -12.25 7.81 21.12
N TYR A 258 -12.06 6.56 21.53
CA TYR A 258 -12.20 6.16 22.92
C TYR A 258 -11.14 5.11 23.29
N PRO A 259 -10.24 5.41 24.25
CA PRO A 259 -9.18 4.49 24.67
C PRO A 259 -9.73 3.14 25.11
N GLY A 260 -9.22 2.06 24.53
CA GLY A 260 -9.64 0.69 24.78
C GLY A 260 -10.73 0.17 23.83
N ALA A 261 -11.43 1.04 23.08
CA ALA A 261 -12.49 0.60 22.17
C ALA A 261 -11.97 -0.16 20.95
N GLY A 262 -10.71 0.08 20.55
CA GLY A 262 -10.10 -0.55 19.38
C GLY A 262 -9.49 -1.94 19.63
N VAL A 263 -9.29 -2.31 20.88
CA VAL A 263 -8.53 -3.50 21.28
C VAL A 263 -9.08 -4.79 20.67
N TRP A 264 -10.40 -4.99 20.70
CA TRP A 264 -11.02 -6.19 20.15
C TRP A 264 -10.77 -6.34 18.64
N ALA A 265 -10.77 -5.21 17.90
CA ALA A 265 -10.54 -5.24 16.46
C ALA A 265 -9.07 -5.56 16.14
N TRP A 266 -8.12 -5.02 16.92
CA TRP A 266 -6.70 -5.38 16.80
C TRP A 266 -6.43 -6.84 17.17
N GLN A 267 -7.05 -7.36 18.23
CA GLN A 267 -6.90 -8.78 18.60
C GLN A 267 -7.46 -9.70 17.52
N LEU A 268 -8.61 -9.36 16.95
CA LEU A 268 -9.19 -10.11 15.84
C LEU A 268 -8.30 -10.02 14.58
N ALA A 269 -7.74 -8.85 14.29
CA ALA A 269 -6.78 -8.68 13.20
C ALA A 269 -5.53 -9.54 13.41
N GLY A 270 -5.00 -9.58 14.64
CA GLY A 270 -3.87 -10.43 15.03
C GLY A 270 -4.16 -11.91 14.80
N TRP A 271 -5.28 -12.38 15.28
CA TRP A 271 -5.72 -13.77 15.05
C TRP A 271 -5.88 -14.09 13.56
N CYS A 272 -6.50 -13.20 12.78
CA CYS A 272 -6.64 -13.37 11.33
C CYS A 272 -5.29 -13.37 10.60
N PHE A 273 -4.31 -12.59 11.06
CA PHE A 273 -2.96 -12.59 10.53
C PHE A 273 -2.24 -13.91 10.85
N GLU A 274 -2.29 -14.33 12.11
CA GLU A 274 -1.63 -15.55 12.59
C GLU A 274 -2.16 -16.82 11.94
N LEU A 275 -3.42 -16.82 11.47
CA LEU A 275 -4.00 -17.95 10.73
C LEU A 275 -3.23 -18.25 9.44
N THR A 276 -2.68 -17.24 8.78
CA THR A 276 -2.00 -17.39 7.47
C THR A 276 -0.47 -17.34 7.58
N TRP A 277 0.07 -16.67 8.60
CA TRP A 277 1.50 -16.42 8.72
C TRP A 277 2.37 -17.68 8.78
N PRO A 278 2.03 -18.75 9.54
CA PRO A 278 2.82 -19.99 9.55
C PRO A 278 2.97 -20.64 8.17
N GLY A 279 1.91 -20.56 7.35
CA GLY A 279 1.95 -21.05 5.98
C GLY A 279 2.96 -20.28 5.11
N PHE A 280 3.02 -18.96 5.27
CA PHE A 280 4.01 -18.13 4.56
C PHE A 280 5.43 -18.37 5.06
N VAL A 281 5.63 -18.58 6.36
CA VAL A 281 6.92 -18.96 6.93
C VAL A 281 7.39 -20.30 6.35
N TRP A 282 6.50 -21.29 6.30
CA TRP A 282 6.80 -22.58 5.70
C TRP A 282 7.15 -22.44 4.21
N LEU A 283 6.36 -21.69 3.45
CA LEU A 283 6.56 -21.47 2.03
C LEU A 283 7.90 -20.74 1.74
N GLY A 284 8.22 -19.73 2.55
CA GLY A 284 9.46 -18.95 2.44
C GLY A 284 10.74 -19.70 2.79
N ARG A 285 10.62 -20.83 3.52
CA ARG A 285 11.76 -21.72 3.86
C ARG A 285 12.07 -22.74 2.77
N THR A 286 11.23 -22.85 1.75
CA THR A 286 11.51 -23.78 0.64
C THR A 286 12.73 -23.31 -0.16
N THR A 287 13.52 -24.25 -0.65
CA THR A 287 14.75 -23.97 -1.42
C THR A 287 14.49 -23.23 -2.72
N VAL A 288 13.25 -23.30 -3.23
CA VAL A 288 12.81 -22.64 -4.47
C VAL A 288 12.12 -21.30 -4.21
N ALA A 289 11.99 -20.86 -2.96
CA ALA A 289 11.21 -19.66 -2.64
C ALA A 289 11.79 -18.41 -3.29
N LEU A 290 13.12 -18.28 -3.28
CA LEU A 290 13.83 -17.11 -3.78
C LEU A 290 14.81 -17.51 -4.88
N TRP A 291 14.66 -16.92 -6.03
CA TRP A 291 15.56 -17.09 -7.15
C TRP A 291 16.45 -15.84 -7.27
N TRP A 292 17.77 -16.05 -7.14
CA TRP A 292 18.76 -15.01 -7.35
C TRP A 292 19.15 -14.99 -8.81
N VAL A 293 19.05 -13.82 -9.42
CA VAL A 293 19.37 -13.62 -10.83
C VAL A 293 20.62 -12.73 -10.90
N PRO A 294 21.66 -13.13 -11.65
CA PRO A 294 22.80 -12.26 -11.92
C PRO A 294 22.35 -10.95 -12.56
N GLU A 295 23.16 -9.91 -12.42
CA GLU A 295 22.88 -8.62 -13.05
C GLU A 295 22.60 -8.82 -14.54
N SER A 296 21.40 -8.43 -14.97
CA SER A 296 20.99 -8.47 -16.37
C SER A 296 21.52 -7.23 -17.09
N ASP A 297 22.03 -7.41 -18.31
CA ASP A 297 22.36 -6.28 -19.16
C ASP A 297 21.10 -5.54 -19.66
N GLY A 298 21.29 -4.30 -20.14
CA GLY A 298 20.16 -3.50 -20.62
C GLY A 298 19.41 -4.12 -21.80
N VAL A 299 20.08 -4.94 -22.62
CA VAL A 299 19.45 -5.62 -23.76
C VAL A 299 18.53 -6.73 -23.27
N ALA A 300 18.98 -7.53 -22.31
CA ALA A 300 18.17 -8.57 -21.69
C ALA A 300 16.94 -7.98 -20.99
N LEU A 301 17.08 -6.85 -20.29
CA LEU A 301 15.96 -6.15 -19.67
C LEU A 301 14.94 -5.68 -20.71
N ILE A 302 15.38 -5.02 -21.80
CA ILE A 302 14.48 -4.55 -22.86
C ILE A 302 13.76 -5.74 -23.51
N ALA A 303 14.48 -6.82 -23.83
CA ALA A 303 13.88 -8.02 -24.41
C ALA A 303 12.84 -8.66 -23.47
N ALA A 304 13.14 -8.74 -22.17
CA ALA A 304 12.23 -9.25 -21.16
C ALA A 304 10.98 -8.38 -20.99
N LEU A 305 11.12 -7.03 -21.01
CA LEU A 305 9.99 -6.11 -20.97
C LEU A 305 9.11 -6.23 -22.21
N LEU A 306 9.69 -6.36 -23.39
CA LEU A 306 8.94 -6.60 -24.64
C LEU A 306 8.20 -7.95 -24.59
N GLY A 307 8.86 -9.01 -24.08
CA GLY A 307 8.22 -10.32 -23.93
C GLY A 307 7.10 -10.34 -22.88
N ALA A 308 7.26 -9.57 -21.79
CA ALA A 308 6.21 -9.44 -20.77
C ALA A 308 5.00 -8.60 -21.24
N PHE A 309 5.22 -7.77 -22.25
CA PHE A 309 4.16 -6.96 -22.87
C PHE A 309 3.33 -7.77 -23.90
N TRP A 310 3.90 -8.81 -24.50
CA TRP A 310 3.26 -9.67 -25.51
C TRP A 310 2.46 -10.79 -24.87
#